data_5b594f2cbeeb12cc0e943eb8c879627c
#
_entry.id   5b594f2cbeeb12cc0e943eb8c879627c
#
_cell.length_a   1.000
_cell.length_b   1.000
_cell.length_c   1.000
_cell.angle_alpha   90.00
_cell.angle_beta   90.00
_cell.angle_gamma   90.00
#
_symmetry.space_group_name_H-M   'P 1'
#
loop_
_entity.id
_entity.type
_entity.pdbx_description
1 polymer ?
#
loop_
_entity_poly.entity_id
_entity_poly.type
_entity_poly.pdbx_seq_one_letter_code
_entity_poly.pdbx_strand_id
1 'polypeptide(L)'
;RKQWAQRWARGFESYYFRQSNYEREHMPSVFLTSDTHFGHAGVCRFLREDGTKLRPWDNPDEMDEEMVKRWNETVRPNDKVYHLGDVVINRKALSTLSRLNGDKVLIRGNHDIFRDDEYRKYFRELRAYHVMNGMILSHIPIHSDSLGRFGTNIHGHLHANRVMLYNENRSQYGLENTYIDTRYHCV
;
A
#
# COMPACT_ATOMS: atom_id res chain seq x y z
N ARG A 1 -41.65 28.04 27.29
CA ARG A 1 -40.35 28.53 26.78
C ARG A 1 -39.24 27.43 26.79
N LYS A 2 -39.24 26.49 27.72
CA LYS A 2 -38.20 25.41 27.80
C LYS A 2 -38.34 24.31 26.72
N GLN A 3 -39.53 24.03 26.22
CA GLN A 3 -39.76 22.99 25.20
C GLN A 3 -39.23 23.38 23.79
N TRP A 4 -39.19 24.68 23.45
CA TRP A 4 -38.70 25.16 22.19
C TRP A 4 -37.16 25.02 22.09
N ALA A 5 -36.44 25.31 23.16
CA ALA A 5 -34.98 25.20 23.20
C ALA A 5 -34.50 23.75 23.06
N GLN A 6 -35.20 22.78 23.66
CA GLN A 6 -34.86 21.35 23.57
C GLN A 6 -35.15 20.76 22.19
N ARG A 7 -36.13 21.29 21.45
CA ARG A 7 -36.45 20.85 20.10
C ARG A 7 -35.44 21.39 19.06
N TRP A 8 -34.95 22.62 19.31
CA TRP A 8 -33.87 23.22 18.48
C TRP A 8 -32.55 22.52 18.71
N ALA A 9 -32.14 22.22 19.91
CA ALA A 9 -30.90 21.51 20.20
C ALA A 9 -30.86 20.13 19.55
N ARG A 10 -31.96 19.35 19.67
CA ARG A 10 -32.05 18.02 19.04
C ARG A 10 -32.02 18.07 17.50
N GLY A 11 -32.61 19.11 16.91
CA GLY A 11 -32.54 19.31 15.45
C GLY A 11 -31.13 19.67 14.99
N PHE A 12 -30.41 20.47 15.75
CA PHE A 12 -29.06 20.93 15.46
C PHE A 12 -28.04 19.79 15.60
N GLU A 13 -28.09 19.03 16.69
CA GLU A 13 -27.25 17.86 16.91
C GLU A 13 -27.46 16.79 15.84
N SER A 14 -28.70 16.50 15.44
CA SER A 14 -28.98 15.53 14.39
C SER A 14 -28.52 16.00 13.00
N TYR A 15 -28.54 17.31 12.73
CA TYR A 15 -28.04 17.88 11.48
C TYR A 15 -26.53 17.83 11.44
N TYR A 16 -25.81 18.23 12.49
CA TYR A 16 -24.35 18.15 12.58
C TYR A 16 -23.86 16.68 12.51
N PHE A 17 -24.55 15.77 13.20
CA PHE A 17 -24.19 14.35 13.17
C PHE A 17 -24.38 13.73 11.78
N ARG A 18 -25.46 14.08 11.07
CA ARG A 18 -25.67 13.64 9.67
C ARG A 18 -24.65 14.25 8.72
N GLN A 19 -24.33 15.53 8.88
CA GLN A 19 -23.35 16.21 8.02
C GLN A 19 -21.94 15.67 8.25
N SER A 20 -21.54 15.43 9.51
CA SER A 20 -20.24 14.82 9.81
C SER A 20 -20.09 13.38 9.31
N ASN A 21 -21.16 12.59 9.32
CA ASN A 21 -21.16 11.25 8.75
C ASN A 21 -21.15 11.31 7.21
N TYR A 22 -21.92 12.20 6.60
CA TYR A 22 -21.89 12.42 5.16
C TYR A 22 -20.50 12.85 4.68
N GLU A 23 -19.84 13.78 5.39
CA GLU A 23 -18.48 14.22 5.06
C GLU A 23 -17.46 13.10 5.23
N ARG A 24 -17.57 12.26 6.28
CA ARG A 24 -16.69 11.08 6.45
C ARG A 24 -16.88 10.06 5.35
N GLU A 25 -18.11 9.81 4.91
CA GLU A 25 -18.41 8.87 3.81
C GLU A 25 -17.90 9.38 2.45
N HIS A 26 -17.72 10.70 2.30
CA HIS A 26 -17.33 11.34 1.02
C HIS A 26 -15.89 11.85 1.00
N MET A 27 -15.16 11.81 2.13
CA MET A 27 -13.75 12.17 2.12
C MET A 27 -12.93 11.09 1.42
N PRO A 28 -11.98 11.49 0.53
CA PRO A 28 -11.08 10.56 -0.10
C PRO A 28 -10.26 9.79 0.94
N SER A 29 -10.23 8.48 0.83
CA SER A 29 -9.35 7.62 1.62
C SER A 29 -7.95 7.59 1.01
N VAL A 30 -6.95 7.24 1.83
CA VAL A 30 -5.57 7.01 1.37
C VAL A 30 -5.25 5.53 1.53
N PHE A 31 -4.87 4.91 0.43
CA PHE A 31 -4.48 3.51 0.38
C PHE A 31 -2.99 3.35 0.09
N LEU A 32 -2.40 2.33 0.66
CA LEU A 32 -1.02 1.90 0.41
C LEU A 32 -1.06 0.48 -0.14
N THR A 33 -0.30 0.21 -1.19
CA THR A 33 -0.15 -1.12 -1.79
C THR A 33 1.20 -1.24 -2.47
N SER A 34 1.65 -2.46 -2.74
CA SER A 34 2.92 -2.75 -3.40
C SER A 34 2.86 -4.05 -4.18
N ASP A 35 3.87 -4.27 -5.02
CA ASP A 35 4.20 -5.57 -5.62
C ASP A 35 3.02 -6.24 -6.33
N THR A 36 2.22 -5.48 -7.08
CA THR A 36 1.11 -6.03 -7.85
C THR A 36 1.58 -6.95 -8.95
N HIS A 37 2.72 -6.66 -9.58
CA HIS A 37 3.36 -7.48 -10.61
C HIS A 37 2.40 -7.89 -11.73
N PHE A 38 1.56 -6.96 -12.21
CA PHE A 38 0.65 -7.25 -13.32
C PHE A 38 1.37 -7.86 -14.52
N GLY A 39 0.79 -8.91 -15.08
CA GLY A 39 1.34 -9.66 -16.21
C GLY A 39 2.51 -10.59 -15.89
N HIS A 40 2.80 -10.86 -14.60
CA HIS A 40 3.96 -11.66 -14.19
C HIS A 40 3.61 -13.15 -14.03
N ALA A 41 3.84 -13.96 -15.05
CA ALA A 41 3.60 -15.41 -14.98
C ALA A 41 4.46 -16.12 -13.91
N GLY A 42 5.65 -15.59 -13.59
CA GLY A 42 6.56 -16.18 -12.59
C GLY A 42 5.97 -16.13 -11.18
N VAL A 43 5.34 -15.02 -10.78
CA VAL A 43 4.83 -14.85 -9.42
C VAL A 43 3.70 -15.83 -9.07
N CYS A 44 2.97 -16.33 -10.07
CA CYS A 44 1.96 -17.38 -9.90
C CYS A 44 2.56 -18.76 -9.58
N ARG A 45 3.89 -18.92 -9.75
CA ARG A 45 4.61 -20.18 -9.48
C ARG A 45 5.50 -20.12 -8.25
N PHE A 46 5.73 -18.93 -7.69
CA PHE A 46 6.56 -18.77 -6.51
C PHE A 46 5.89 -19.41 -5.29
N LEU A 47 6.72 -20.04 -4.47
CA LEU A 47 6.30 -20.67 -3.23
C LEU A 47 6.83 -19.88 -2.03
N ARG A 48 6.09 -19.91 -0.94
CA ARG A 48 6.56 -19.47 0.37
C ARG A 48 7.47 -20.54 0.99
N GLU A 49 8.11 -20.23 2.10
CA GLU A 49 8.95 -21.17 2.84
C GLU A 49 8.21 -22.45 3.29
N ASP A 50 6.91 -22.35 3.54
CA ASP A 50 6.03 -23.47 3.89
C ASP A 50 5.57 -24.31 2.70
N GLY A 51 6.05 -24.01 1.47
CA GLY A 51 5.69 -24.69 0.23
C GLY A 51 4.35 -24.28 -0.37
N THR A 52 3.60 -23.36 0.25
CA THR A 52 2.35 -22.84 -0.32
C THR A 52 2.63 -21.81 -1.42
N LYS A 53 1.71 -21.66 -2.38
CA LYS A 53 1.85 -20.65 -3.44
C LYS A 53 1.88 -19.23 -2.85
N LEU A 54 2.77 -18.38 -3.35
CA LEU A 54 2.79 -16.96 -3.01
C LEU A 54 1.51 -16.26 -3.50
N ARG A 55 1.03 -16.62 -4.68
CA ARG A 55 -0.22 -16.14 -5.27
C ARG A 55 -1.15 -17.32 -5.54
N PRO A 56 -2.45 -17.22 -5.27
CA PRO A 56 -3.37 -18.35 -5.38
C PRO A 56 -3.75 -18.72 -6.84
N TRP A 57 -3.37 -17.90 -7.81
CA TRP A 57 -3.74 -18.07 -9.22
C TRP A 57 -2.71 -18.88 -10.00
N ASP A 58 -3.16 -19.56 -11.05
CA ASP A 58 -2.31 -20.41 -11.90
C ASP A 58 -1.72 -19.66 -13.10
N ASN A 59 -2.35 -18.56 -13.51
CA ASN A 59 -1.88 -17.75 -14.63
C ASN A 59 -2.02 -16.24 -14.36
N PRO A 60 -1.25 -15.40 -15.05
CA PRO A 60 -1.25 -13.96 -14.81
C PRO A 60 -2.54 -13.27 -15.26
N ASP A 61 -3.25 -13.76 -16.26
CA ASP A 61 -4.47 -13.11 -16.75
C ASP A 61 -5.57 -13.21 -15.70
N GLU A 62 -5.76 -14.39 -15.11
CA GLU A 62 -6.68 -14.60 -13.99
C GLU A 62 -6.30 -13.76 -12.77
N MET A 63 -4.99 -13.72 -12.44
CA MET A 63 -4.47 -12.89 -11.37
C MET A 63 -4.80 -11.42 -11.60
N ASP A 64 -4.49 -10.90 -12.78
CA ASP A 64 -4.68 -9.50 -13.14
C ASP A 64 -6.17 -9.10 -13.07
N GLU A 65 -7.07 -9.92 -13.61
CA GLU A 65 -8.51 -9.67 -13.57
C GLU A 65 -9.05 -9.63 -12.14
N GLU A 66 -8.69 -10.59 -11.31
CA GLU A 66 -9.15 -10.63 -9.92
C GLU A 66 -8.54 -9.48 -9.09
N MET A 67 -7.29 -9.10 -9.34
CA MET A 67 -6.65 -7.98 -8.66
C MET A 67 -7.29 -6.64 -9.06
N VAL A 68 -7.61 -6.43 -10.34
CA VAL A 68 -8.35 -5.23 -10.80
C VAL A 68 -9.72 -5.17 -10.15
N LYS A 69 -10.43 -6.30 -10.08
CA LYS A 69 -11.74 -6.39 -9.44
C LYS A 69 -11.66 -5.99 -7.97
N ARG A 70 -10.79 -6.63 -7.18
CA ARG A 70 -10.61 -6.33 -5.74
C ARG A 70 -10.16 -4.90 -5.49
N TRP A 71 -9.27 -4.39 -6.36
CA TRP A 71 -8.85 -3.00 -6.29
C TRP A 71 -10.04 -2.06 -6.41
N ASN A 72 -10.87 -2.24 -7.44
CA ASN A 72 -12.00 -1.35 -7.73
C ASN A 72 -13.18 -1.52 -6.77
N GLU A 73 -13.30 -2.67 -6.11
CA GLU A 73 -14.24 -2.88 -5.01
C GLU A 73 -13.83 -2.10 -3.74
N THR A 74 -12.53 -1.84 -3.57
CA THR A 74 -11.96 -1.18 -2.39
C THR A 74 -11.71 0.31 -2.61
N VAL A 75 -11.11 0.66 -3.75
CA VAL A 75 -10.65 2.02 -4.09
C VAL A 75 -11.69 2.71 -4.95
N ARG A 76 -12.17 3.86 -4.50
CA ARG A 76 -13.09 4.74 -5.25
C ARG A 76 -12.31 5.64 -6.22
N PRO A 77 -12.95 6.21 -7.25
CA PRO A 77 -12.28 7.10 -8.21
C PRO A 77 -11.55 8.31 -7.58
N ASN A 78 -12.08 8.84 -6.46
CA ASN A 78 -11.52 10.01 -5.79
C ASN A 78 -10.54 9.68 -4.65
N ASP A 79 -10.35 8.39 -4.33
CA ASP A 79 -9.40 7.97 -3.31
C ASP A 79 -7.97 8.13 -3.79
N LYS A 80 -7.04 8.31 -2.86
CA LYS A 80 -5.61 8.41 -3.16
C LYS A 80 -4.91 7.09 -2.91
N VAL A 81 -4.08 6.66 -3.87
CA VAL A 81 -3.31 5.43 -3.75
C VAL A 81 -1.82 5.71 -3.91
N TYR A 82 -1.03 5.35 -2.91
CA TYR A 82 0.41 5.24 -3.06
C TYR A 82 0.76 3.78 -3.37
N HIS A 83 1.21 3.54 -4.58
CA HIS A 83 1.76 2.24 -4.98
C HIS A 83 3.27 2.25 -4.74
N LEU A 84 3.73 1.35 -3.86
CA LEU A 84 5.13 1.32 -3.42
C LEU A 84 6.03 0.48 -4.33
N GLY A 85 5.72 0.44 -5.62
CA GLY A 85 6.58 -0.14 -6.65
C GLY A 85 6.26 -1.56 -7.07
N ASP A 86 6.99 -2.00 -8.10
CA ASP A 86 6.84 -3.29 -8.75
C ASP A 86 5.42 -3.54 -9.28
N VAL A 87 4.96 -2.57 -10.08
CA VAL A 87 3.57 -2.51 -10.56
C VAL A 87 3.32 -3.51 -11.66
N VAL A 88 4.20 -3.51 -12.69
CA VAL A 88 4.02 -4.23 -13.95
C VAL A 88 5.33 -4.84 -14.40
N ILE A 89 5.31 -6.13 -14.76
CA ILE A 89 6.53 -6.82 -15.22
C ILE A 89 6.69 -6.79 -16.72
N ASN A 90 5.59 -6.83 -17.48
CA ASN A 90 5.69 -6.79 -18.94
C ASN A 90 4.90 -5.63 -19.55
N ARG A 91 5.39 -5.13 -20.68
CA ARG A 91 4.83 -3.96 -21.35
C ARG A 91 3.35 -4.13 -21.77
N LYS A 92 2.93 -5.36 -22.08
CA LYS A 92 1.54 -5.63 -22.48
C LYS A 92 0.55 -5.37 -21.34
N ALA A 93 0.97 -5.61 -20.10
CA ALA A 93 0.13 -5.40 -18.93
C ALA A 93 0.07 -3.92 -18.46
N LEU A 94 0.84 -3.00 -19.07
CA LEU A 94 0.74 -1.56 -18.75
C LEU A 94 -0.68 -1.02 -18.90
N SER A 95 -1.43 -1.48 -19.89
CA SER A 95 -2.81 -1.03 -20.12
C SER A 95 -3.76 -1.41 -18.97
N THR A 96 -3.45 -2.43 -18.18
CA THR A 96 -4.22 -2.82 -16.99
C THR A 96 -4.32 -1.69 -15.99
N LEU A 97 -3.28 -0.84 -15.90
CA LEU A 97 -3.23 0.29 -14.97
C LEU A 97 -4.30 1.37 -15.23
N SER A 98 -4.81 1.46 -16.48
CA SER A 98 -5.92 2.37 -16.81
C SER A 98 -7.27 1.93 -16.22
N ARG A 99 -7.38 0.69 -15.83
CA ARG A 99 -8.59 0.08 -15.26
C ARG A 99 -8.72 0.28 -13.75
N LEU A 100 -7.63 0.71 -13.10
CA LEU A 100 -7.54 0.88 -11.65
C LEU A 100 -8.06 2.25 -11.22
N ASN A 101 -9.05 2.27 -10.33
CA ASN A 101 -9.58 3.47 -9.72
C ASN A 101 -8.53 4.23 -8.88
N GLY A 102 -8.82 5.49 -8.59
CA GLY A 102 -8.07 6.33 -7.64
C GLY A 102 -7.04 7.25 -8.30
N ASP A 103 -6.68 8.29 -7.54
CA ASP A 103 -5.57 9.20 -7.83
C ASP A 103 -4.26 8.53 -7.41
N LYS A 104 -3.52 7.99 -8.37
CA LYS A 104 -2.39 7.11 -8.13
C LYS A 104 -1.05 7.84 -8.15
N VAL A 105 -0.22 7.59 -7.13
CA VAL A 105 1.20 8.00 -7.04
C VAL A 105 2.06 6.73 -7.01
N LEU A 106 3.07 6.66 -7.87
CA LEU A 106 4.01 5.55 -7.91
C LEU A 106 5.31 5.92 -7.19
N ILE A 107 5.70 5.11 -6.22
CA ILE A 107 7.06 5.05 -5.67
C ILE A 107 7.74 3.90 -6.38
N ARG A 108 8.69 4.20 -7.28
CA ARG A 108 9.25 3.20 -8.20
C ARG A 108 9.99 2.09 -7.48
N GLY A 109 9.67 0.86 -7.87
CA GLY A 109 10.39 -0.35 -7.48
C GLY A 109 11.49 -0.74 -8.47
N ASN A 110 12.22 -1.80 -8.15
CA ASN A 110 13.34 -2.28 -8.98
C ASN A 110 12.87 -2.95 -10.29
N HIS A 111 11.64 -3.44 -10.34
CA HIS A 111 11.04 -3.96 -11.57
C HIS A 111 10.25 -2.92 -12.39
N ASP A 112 10.11 -1.70 -11.91
CA ASP A 112 9.48 -0.61 -12.66
C ASP A 112 10.46 -0.02 -13.67
N ILE A 113 10.80 -0.79 -14.70
CA ILE A 113 11.90 -0.53 -15.65
C ILE A 113 11.47 0.26 -16.89
N PHE A 114 10.17 0.51 -17.09
CA PHE A 114 9.69 1.28 -18.22
C PHE A 114 9.98 2.77 -18.05
N ARG A 115 9.86 3.53 -19.12
CA ARG A 115 10.15 4.96 -19.13
C ARG A 115 9.11 5.74 -18.31
N ASP A 116 9.51 6.86 -17.74
CA ASP A 116 8.63 7.72 -16.94
C ASP A 116 7.39 8.19 -17.70
N ASP A 117 7.54 8.50 -18.99
CA ASP A 117 6.41 8.93 -19.82
C ASP A 117 5.36 7.82 -20.05
N GLU A 118 5.74 6.54 -19.94
CA GLU A 118 4.81 5.43 -19.99
C GLU A 118 4.00 5.30 -18.69
N TYR A 119 4.65 5.44 -17.52
CA TYR A 119 3.96 5.41 -16.23
C TYR A 119 3.11 6.64 -15.98
N ARG A 120 3.54 7.84 -16.42
CA ARG A 120 2.78 9.10 -16.26
C ARG A 120 1.43 9.12 -16.99
N LYS A 121 1.15 8.16 -17.84
CA LYS A 121 -0.19 7.94 -18.42
C LYS A 121 -1.20 7.42 -17.39
N TYR A 122 -0.72 6.80 -16.30
CA TYR A 122 -1.52 6.08 -15.32
C TYR A 122 -1.34 6.58 -13.89
N PHE A 123 -0.22 7.21 -13.61
CA PHE A 123 0.13 7.78 -12.31
C PHE A 123 0.31 9.29 -12.43
N ARG A 124 -0.31 10.02 -11.51
CA ARG A 124 -0.16 11.48 -11.44
C ARG A 124 1.28 11.90 -11.13
N GLU A 125 1.95 11.16 -10.29
CA GLU A 125 3.31 11.43 -9.84
C GLU A 125 4.14 10.14 -9.80
N LEU A 126 5.45 10.29 -10.07
CA LEU A 126 6.47 9.26 -9.88
C LEU A 126 7.46 9.78 -8.85
N ARG A 127 7.78 8.97 -7.86
CA ARG A 127 8.66 9.31 -6.74
C ARG A 127 9.65 8.19 -6.46
N ALA A 128 10.81 8.54 -5.86
CA ALA A 128 11.75 7.57 -5.30
C ALA A 128 11.30 7.11 -3.90
N TYR A 129 10.73 8.01 -3.12
CA TYR A 129 10.14 7.79 -1.80
C TYR A 129 9.10 8.86 -1.50
N HIS A 130 8.33 8.68 -0.42
CA HIS A 130 7.41 9.72 0.08
C HIS A 130 7.40 9.73 1.60
N VAL A 131 7.29 10.93 2.18
CA VAL A 131 7.18 11.11 3.62
C VAL A 131 5.80 11.64 3.95
N MET A 132 5.10 10.97 4.85
CA MET A 132 3.81 11.39 5.35
C MET A 132 3.60 10.96 6.81
N ASN A 133 3.02 11.83 7.62
CA ASN A 133 2.64 11.52 9.00
C ASN A 133 3.74 10.85 9.85
N GLY A 134 5.01 11.29 9.68
CA GLY A 134 6.14 10.70 10.38
C GLY A 134 6.60 9.33 9.87
N MET A 135 6.04 8.85 8.77
CA MET A 135 6.45 7.61 8.11
C MET A 135 7.18 7.90 6.82
N ILE A 136 8.09 7.01 6.41
CA ILE A 136 8.67 7.01 5.07
C ILE A 136 8.12 5.83 4.27
N LEU A 137 7.62 6.13 3.08
CA LEU A 137 7.16 5.16 2.09
C LEU A 137 8.27 4.96 1.07
N SER A 138 8.69 3.73 0.84
CA SER A 138 9.72 3.36 -0.13
C SER A 138 9.40 1.99 -0.75
N HIS A 139 10.01 1.63 -1.86
CA HIS A 139 9.87 0.26 -2.36
C HIS A 139 10.75 -0.69 -1.56
N ILE A 140 12.05 -0.41 -1.50
CA ILE A 140 13.01 -1.21 -0.74
C ILE A 140 13.06 -0.70 0.70
N PRO A 141 13.17 -1.57 1.73
CA PRO A 141 13.40 -1.13 3.10
C PRO A 141 14.62 -0.22 3.19
N ILE A 142 14.50 0.90 3.89
CA ILE A 142 15.63 1.82 4.09
C ILE A 142 16.53 1.31 5.22
N HIS A 143 17.78 1.79 5.25
CA HIS A 143 18.71 1.47 6.34
C HIS A 143 18.17 1.96 7.69
N SER A 144 18.37 1.18 8.76
CA SER A 144 17.85 1.47 10.11
C SER A 144 18.28 2.84 10.66
N ASP A 145 19.51 3.29 10.36
CA ASP A 145 20.00 4.59 10.79
C ASP A 145 19.24 5.76 10.17
N SER A 146 18.62 5.53 9.01
CA SER A 146 17.77 6.53 8.34
C SER A 146 16.40 6.70 8.99
N LEU A 147 15.95 5.76 9.84
CA LEU A 147 14.64 5.81 10.50
C LEU A 147 14.56 6.86 11.60
N GLY A 148 15.67 7.39 12.10
CA GLY A 148 15.69 8.37 13.20
C GLY A 148 14.82 9.62 12.96
N ARG A 149 14.49 9.93 11.70
CA ARG A 149 13.61 11.05 11.32
C ARG A 149 12.16 10.64 11.10
N PHE A 150 11.90 9.36 10.82
CA PHE A 150 10.61 8.92 10.30
C PHE A 150 9.85 7.99 11.25
N GLY A 151 10.53 7.38 12.20
CA GLY A 151 9.94 6.42 13.13
C GLY A 151 9.53 5.08 12.50
N THR A 152 8.97 5.10 11.30
CA THR A 152 8.45 3.91 10.61
C THR A 152 8.74 3.95 9.12
N ASN A 153 9.11 2.79 8.55
CA ASN A 153 9.19 2.57 7.12
C ASN A 153 8.07 1.64 6.66
N ILE A 154 7.26 2.10 5.72
CA ILE A 154 6.30 1.25 5.00
C ILE A 154 6.90 1.00 3.61
N HIS A 155 7.00 -0.28 3.23
CA HIS A 155 7.73 -0.68 2.04
C HIS A 155 7.07 -1.88 1.33
N GLY A 156 7.54 -2.19 0.13
CA GLY A 156 7.27 -3.39 -0.64
C GLY A 156 8.45 -4.35 -0.68
N HIS A 157 8.70 -4.93 -1.85
CA HIS A 157 9.88 -5.69 -2.24
C HIS A 157 10.08 -7.03 -1.53
N LEU A 158 9.90 -7.10 -0.22
CA LEU A 158 10.18 -8.33 0.55
C LEU A 158 9.03 -9.34 0.48
N HIS A 159 7.86 -8.95 -0.06
CA HIS A 159 6.66 -9.80 -0.12
C HIS A 159 6.28 -10.33 1.29
N ALA A 160 6.39 -11.66 1.48
CA ALA A 160 6.08 -12.31 2.76
C ALA A 160 7.20 -12.20 3.80
N ASN A 161 8.40 -11.78 3.40
CA ASN A 161 9.56 -11.72 4.28
C ASN A 161 9.54 -10.48 5.18
N ARG A 162 10.30 -10.51 6.26
CA ARG A 162 10.38 -9.45 7.28
C ARG A 162 11.78 -8.88 7.37
N VAL A 163 11.89 -7.61 7.73
CA VAL A 163 13.17 -7.04 8.13
C VAL A 163 13.53 -7.55 9.52
N MET A 164 14.73 -8.11 9.63
CA MET A 164 15.23 -8.70 10.87
C MET A 164 16.34 -7.85 11.45
N LEU A 165 16.37 -7.71 12.77
CA LEU A 165 17.47 -7.10 13.51
C LEU A 165 18.30 -8.18 14.19
N TYR A 166 19.63 -8.00 14.16
CA TYR A 166 20.58 -8.79 14.93
C TYR A 166 20.83 -8.13 16.29
N ASN A 167 20.83 -8.90 17.36
CA ASN A 167 21.09 -8.43 18.70
C ASN A 167 22.22 -9.27 19.35
N GLU A 168 23.43 -8.72 19.37
CA GLU A 168 24.62 -9.37 19.90
C GLU A 168 24.49 -9.73 21.40
N ASN A 169 23.81 -8.92 22.18
CA ASN A 169 23.62 -9.16 23.61
C ASN A 169 22.77 -10.40 23.90
N ARG A 170 21.85 -10.76 23.00
CA ARG A 170 21.02 -11.98 23.16
C ARG A 170 21.84 -13.27 22.97
N SER A 171 22.88 -13.21 22.14
CA SER A 171 23.80 -14.35 21.91
C SER A 171 24.50 -14.80 23.20
N GLN A 172 24.85 -13.86 24.07
CA GLN A 172 25.54 -14.16 25.34
C GLN A 172 24.65 -14.97 26.32
N TYR A 173 23.35 -14.94 26.15
CA TYR A 173 22.38 -15.66 27.00
C TYR A 173 21.78 -16.90 26.31
N GLY A 174 22.34 -17.33 25.18
CA GLY A 174 21.81 -18.47 24.41
C GLY A 174 20.44 -18.23 23.75
N LEU A 175 20.04 -16.97 23.58
CA LEU A 175 18.80 -16.58 22.91
C LEU A 175 19.05 -16.36 21.41
N GLU A 176 17.96 -16.37 20.62
CA GLU A 176 18.07 -16.03 19.20
C GLU A 176 18.62 -14.61 18.99
N ASN A 177 19.56 -14.50 18.06
CA ASN A 177 20.23 -13.24 17.75
C ASN A 177 19.39 -12.33 16.84
N THR A 178 18.35 -12.85 16.22
CA THR A 178 17.51 -12.11 15.28
C THR A 178 16.09 -12.02 15.79
N TYR A 179 15.44 -10.91 15.51
CA TYR A 179 14.03 -10.68 15.76
C TYR A 179 13.45 -9.71 14.73
N ILE A 180 12.13 -9.72 14.53
CA ILE A 180 11.46 -8.86 13.59
C ILE A 180 11.59 -7.40 14.04
N ASP A 181 12.07 -6.53 13.15
CA ASP A 181 12.05 -5.08 13.38
C ASP A 181 10.65 -4.53 13.12
N THR A 182 9.95 -4.21 14.20
CA THR A 182 8.57 -3.71 14.15
C THR A 182 8.42 -2.29 13.60
N ARG A 183 9.53 -1.61 13.31
CA ARG A 183 9.52 -0.30 12.62
C ARG A 183 9.34 -0.42 11.11
N TYR A 184 9.41 -1.64 10.56
CA TYR A 184 9.25 -1.92 9.14
C TYR A 184 7.94 -2.68 8.88
N HIS A 185 7.18 -2.19 7.91
CA HIS A 185 5.92 -2.78 7.48
C HIS A 185 5.92 -3.00 5.97
N CYS A 186 5.90 -4.27 5.56
CA CYS A 186 5.72 -4.66 4.17
C CYS A 186 4.21 -4.68 3.84
N VAL A 187 3.81 -4.04 2.74
CA VAL A 187 2.42 -3.94 2.24
C VAL A 187 2.26 -4.67 0.93
#